data_70fb6e783f240aaded2dcb7b2d693dd9
#
_entry.id   70fb6e783f240aaded2dcb7b2d693dd9
#
_cell.length_a   1.000
_cell.length_b   1.000
_cell.length_c   1.000
_cell.angle_alpha   90.00
_cell.angle_beta   90.00
_cell.angle_gamma   90.00
#
_symmetry.space_group_name_H-M   'P 1'
#
loop_
_entity.id
_entity.type
_entity.pdbx_description
1 polymer ?
#
loop_
_entity_poly.entity_id
_entity_poly.type
_entity_poly.pdbx_seq_one_letter_code
_entity_poly.pdbx_strand_id
1 'polypeptide(L)'
;MKKLSTPVAIDNMPQADIQVPLYLAPKSTQESVALRWWYRLTSPSQPERSASFKEQERFRRGRTGSQIILGLYLLLLISVFTGFIGTNTYLIPIVIGSVVALIVATILNRIGRISLAGLIVVLTFIAFPILNVVSTPGGLGMEVLPLFGLLVLPLLCAVSFLPPWWVFIVALGNCIFTWYSLTNLLRTAELKAILDIAFAGVITPIILIQVIVAIIAFTWVQGTTQASIRANNAEEIARLEHDLGQQAKVSAQQKQQLESSVQRIVETHMRVANGDYSARVPLTEENVLWQISGPLNNLLARTQNWRQEASQLQHALQQAHGENERLRRALGKGM
;
A
#
# COMPACT_ATOMS: atom_id res chain seq x y z
N MET A 1 32.92 -45.76 -21.43
CA MET A 1 32.05 -46.21 -20.32
C MET A 1 32.01 -45.12 -19.28
N LYS A 2 31.00 -44.23 -19.34
CA LYS A 2 30.72 -43.21 -18.31
C LYS A 2 29.45 -43.61 -17.59
N LYS A 3 29.55 -43.80 -16.29
CA LYS A 3 28.45 -44.18 -15.40
C LYS A 3 27.40 -43.08 -15.39
N LEU A 4 26.15 -43.38 -15.72
CA LEU A 4 24.99 -42.58 -15.45
C LEU A 4 24.81 -42.46 -13.93
N SER A 5 24.78 -41.27 -13.44
CA SER A 5 24.40 -40.93 -12.07
C SER A 5 22.90 -41.14 -11.89
N THR A 6 22.55 -41.90 -10.86
CA THR A 6 21.18 -42.07 -10.34
C THR A 6 20.49 -40.78 -10.03
N PRO A 7 19.17 -40.65 -10.28
CA PRO A 7 18.41 -39.50 -9.84
C PRO A 7 18.27 -39.51 -8.31
N VAL A 8 18.67 -38.39 -7.69
CA VAL A 8 18.48 -38.11 -6.28
C VAL A 8 16.99 -38.04 -6.01
N ALA A 9 16.50 -38.89 -5.13
CA ALA A 9 15.14 -38.84 -4.61
C ALA A 9 14.92 -37.51 -3.88
N ILE A 10 14.05 -36.65 -4.42
CA ILE A 10 13.51 -35.47 -3.77
C ILE A 10 12.28 -35.91 -2.94
N ASP A 11 12.53 -36.80 -1.97
CA ASP A 11 11.54 -37.14 -0.96
C ASP A 11 12.13 -36.76 0.40
N ASN A 12 11.49 -35.85 1.11
CA ASN A 12 11.81 -35.29 2.43
C ASN A 12 12.43 -33.88 2.44
N MET A 13 11.79 -32.93 1.75
CA MET A 13 11.77 -31.56 2.34
C MET A 13 10.69 -31.52 3.42
N PRO A 14 11.02 -31.23 4.69
CA PRO A 14 10.00 -30.92 5.67
C PRO A 14 9.20 -29.75 5.08
N GLN A 15 7.86 -29.90 5.04
CA GLN A 15 6.96 -28.77 4.90
C GLN A 15 7.28 -27.86 6.10
N ALA A 16 8.27 -27.00 5.92
CA ALA A 16 8.38 -25.84 6.77
C ALA A 16 7.03 -25.14 6.61
N ASP A 17 6.20 -25.26 7.63
CA ASP A 17 5.14 -24.31 7.90
C ASP A 17 5.81 -22.94 7.84
N ILE A 18 5.86 -22.36 6.65
CA ILE A 18 6.06 -20.93 6.49
C ILE A 18 4.77 -20.35 7.05
N GLN A 19 4.69 -20.33 8.37
CA GLN A 19 3.90 -19.32 9.05
C GLN A 19 4.46 -18.02 8.51
N VAL A 20 3.84 -17.56 7.42
CA VAL A 20 3.95 -16.17 7.02
C VAL A 20 3.78 -15.43 8.35
N PRO A 21 4.83 -14.77 8.87
CA PRO A 21 4.66 -14.01 10.09
C PRO A 21 3.46 -13.15 9.76
N LEU A 22 2.38 -13.37 10.51
CA LEU A 22 1.20 -12.55 10.50
C LEU A 22 1.75 -11.17 10.85
N TYR A 23 2.18 -10.48 9.81
CA TYR A 23 2.83 -9.18 9.92
C TYR A 23 1.78 -8.36 10.61
N LEU A 24 2.03 -8.22 11.88
CA LEU A 24 1.29 -7.52 12.90
C LEU A 24 0.35 -6.55 12.19
N ALA A 25 -0.91 -6.94 12.06
CA ALA A 25 -1.96 -5.99 11.81
C ALA A 25 -1.61 -4.82 12.74
N PRO A 26 -1.39 -3.60 12.23
CA PRO A 26 -0.91 -2.51 13.06
C PRO A 26 -1.78 -2.53 14.29
N LYS A 27 -1.16 -2.84 15.44
CA LYS A 27 -1.82 -3.00 16.73
C LYS A 27 -2.75 -1.82 16.77
N SER A 28 -4.05 -2.04 16.69
CA SER A 28 -5.02 -0.97 16.70
C SER A 28 -4.74 -0.26 18.02
N THR A 29 -3.93 0.78 17.95
CA THR A 29 -3.72 1.67 19.07
C THR A 29 -5.13 2.06 19.45
N GLN A 30 -5.57 1.64 20.63
CA GLN A 30 -6.92 1.94 21.11
C GLN A 30 -7.02 3.46 21.14
N GLU A 31 -7.49 4.01 20.01
CA GLU A 31 -7.67 5.45 19.90
C GLU A 31 -8.67 5.86 20.98
N SER A 32 -8.30 6.84 21.77
CA SER A 32 -9.18 7.37 22.81
C SER A 32 -10.51 7.81 22.19
N VAL A 33 -11.59 7.63 22.92
CA VAL A 33 -12.95 7.98 22.45
C VAL A 33 -12.99 9.46 22.01
N ALA A 34 -12.27 10.35 22.71
CA ALA A 34 -12.16 11.76 22.38
C ALA A 34 -11.49 11.99 21.01
N LEU A 35 -10.43 11.25 20.70
CA LEU A 35 -9.72 11.38 19.42
C LEU A 35 -10.59 10.88 18.25
N ARG A 36 -11.36 9.81 18.45
CA ARG A 36 -12.32 9.32 17.43
C ARG A 36 -13.42 10.32 17.14
N TRP A 37 -13.96 10.97 18.19
CA TRP A 37 -14.96 12.01 18.03
C TRP A 37 -14.38 13.22 17.25
N TRP A 38 -13.15 13.65 17.59
CA TRP A 38 -12.45 14.73 16.89
C TRP A 38 -12.26 14.43 15.41
N TYR A 39 -11.80 13.22 15.05
CA TYR A 39 -11.63 12.83 13.65
C TYR A 39 -12.94 12.81 12.87
N ARG A 40 -14.04 12.40 13.47
CA ARG A 40 -15.35 12.46 12.81
C ARG A 40 -15.75 13.89 12.44
N LEU A 41 -15.34 14.85 13.24
CA LEU A 41 -15.70 16.25 13.04
C LEU A 41 -14.79 16.94 12.02
N THR A 42 -13.51 16.61 11.98
CA THR A 42 -12.45 17.42 11.36
C THR A 42 -11.71 16.71 10.22
N SER A 43 -11.78 15.38 10.13
CA SER A 43 -11.12 14.60 9.10
C SER A 43 -12.03 14.37 7.89
N PRO A 44 -11.49 14.21 6.67
CA PRO A 44 -12.24 13.74 5.51
C PRO A 44 -12.91 12.39 5.77
N SER A 45 -13.97 12.07 5.01
CA SER A 45 -14.64 10.77 5.08
C SER A 45 -13.67 9.64 4.71
N GLN A 46 -13.79 8.51 5.41
CA GLN A 46 -12.96 7.35 5.13
C GLN A 46 -13.25 6.81 3.73
N PRO A 47 -12.26 6.65 2.87
CA PRO A 47 -12.45 6.12 1.53
C PRO A 47 -12.81 4.63 1.59
N GLU A 48 -13.49 4.12 0.57
CA GLU A 48 -13.78 2.70 0.43
C GLU A 48 -12.48 1.89 0.26
N ARG A 49 -12.51 0.59 0.61
CA ARG A 49 -11.33 -0.28 0.49
C ARG A 49 -10.78 -0.39 -0.94
N SER A 50 -11.63 -0.16 -1.94
CA SER A 50 -11.30 -0.14 -3.38
C SER A 50 -10.82 1.22 -3.89
N ALA A 51 -10.75 2.25 -3.02
CA ALA A 51 -10.42 3.61 -3.40
C ALA A 51 -8.97 3.73 -3.92
N SER A 52 -8.77 4.68 -4.83
CA SER A 52 -7.48 4.95 -5.43
C SER A 52 -6.42 5.35 -4.39
N PHE A 53 -5.15 5.06 -4.67
CA PHE A 53 -4.02 5.45 -3.83
C PHE A 53 -4.04 6.95 -3.46
N LYS A 54 -4.45 7.83 -4.41
CA LYS A 54 -4.55 9.28 -4.18
C LYS A 54 -5.61 9.63 -3.12
N GLU A 55 -6.71 8.90 -3.07
CA GLU A 55 -7.77 9.13 -2.08
C GLU A 55 -7.36 8.63 -0.69
N GLN A 56 -6.67 7.48 -0.62
CA GLN A 56 -6.12 6.97 0.63
C GLN A 56 -5.06 7.91 1.19
N GLU A 57 -4.16 8.42 0.34
CA GLU A 57 -3.14 9.39 0.74
C GLU A 57 -3.78 10.73 1.19
N ARG A 58 -4.81 11.20 0.50
CA ARG A 58 -5.57 12.39 0.92
C ARG A 58 -6.21 12.19 2.28
N PHE A 59 -6.83 11.04 2.51
CA PHE A 59 -7.42 10.72 3.82
C PHE A 59 -6.35 10.71 4.92
N ARG A 60 -5.20 10.05 4.69
CA ARG A 60 -4.08 10.00 5.64
C ARG A 60 -3.58 11.39 6.00
N ARG A 61 -3.33 12.23 4.99
CA ARG A 61 -2.88 13.62 5.19
C ARG A 61 -3.93 14.46 5.94
N GLY A 62 -5.20 14.32 5.59
CA GLY A 62 -6.29 15.02 6.28
C GLY A 62 -6.40 14.63 7.75
N ARG A 63 -6.16 13.36 8.09
CA ARG A 63 -6.16 12.87 9.47
C ARG A 63 -4.96 13.42 10.27
N THR A 64 -3.76 13.41 9.69
CA THR A 64 -2.59 14.05 10.31
C THR A 64 -2.82 15.55 10.49
N GLY A 65 -3.40 16.21 9.47
CA GLY A 65 -3.79 17.62 9.56
C GLY A 65 -4.75 17.90 10.71
N SER A 66 -5.74 17.03 10.94
CA SER A 66 -6.67 17.15 12.07
C SER A 66 -5.96 17.06 13.44
N GLN A 67 -4.93 16.23 13.57
CA GLN A 67 -4.13 16.13 14.81
C GLN A 67 -3.37 17.45 15.07
N ILE A 68 -2.73 17.98 14.03
CA ILE A 68 -1.98 19.22 14.13
C ILE A 68 -2.90 20.38 14.50
N ILE A 69 -4.05 20.49 13.84
CA ILE A 69 -5.06 21.52 14.14
C ILE A 69 -5.53 21.42 15.60
N LEU A 70 -5.71 20.21 16.14
CA LEU A 70 -6.05 20.02 17.56
C LEU A 70 -4.96 20.58 18.47
N GLY A 71 -3.69 20.28 18.19
CA GLY A 71 -2.55 20.83 18.95
C GLY A 71 -2.51 22.36 18.88
N LEU A 72 -2.85 22.94 17.72
CA LEU A 72 -2.88 24.40 17.53
C LEU A 72 -4.04 25.04 18.30
N TYR A 73 -5.22 24.41 18.38
CA TYR A 73 -6.30 24.88 19.25
C TYR A 73 -5.90 24.90 20.73
N LEU A 74 -5.21 23.86 21.19
CA LEU A 74 -4.68 23.82 22.58
C LEU A 74 -3.68 24.94 22.82
N LEU A 75 -2.81 25.22 21.86
CA LEU A 75 -1.85 26.32 21.96
C LEU A 75 -2.56 27.68 22.01
N LEU A 76 -3.57 27.91 21.17
CA LEU A 76 -4.36 29.14 21.23
C LEU A 76 -5.14 29.27 22.55
N LEU A 77 -5.64 28.16 23.10
CA LEU A 77 -6.31 28.15 24.40
C LEU A 77 -5.36 28.62 25.52
N ILE A 78 -4.12 28.15 25.51
CA ILE A 78 -3.09 28.62 26.45
C ILE A 78 -2.79 30.12 26.23
N SER A 79 -2.74 30.56 24.96
CA SER A 79 -2.49 31.95 24.62
C SER A 79 -3.62 32.90 25.07
N VAL A 80 -4.87 32.43 25.12
CA VAL A 80 -5.97 33.19 25.73
C VAL A 80 -5.66 33.49 27.20
N PHE A 81 -5.20 32.50 27.94
CA PHE A 81 -4.90 32.66 29.36
C PHE A 81 -3.78 33.68 29.57
N THR A 82 -2.71 33.62 28.75
CA THR A 82 -1.63 34.62 28.82
C THR A 82 -2.11 36.04 28.45
N GLY A 83 -3.14 36.17 27.59
CA GLY A 83 -3.74 37.45 27.20
C GLY A 83 -4.47 38.16 28.31
N PHE A 84 -5.00 37.43 29.30
CA PHE A 84 -5.63 38.04 30.49
C PHE A 84 -4.62 38.55 31.53
N ILE A 85 -3.43 37.95 31.55
CA ILE A 85 -2.38 38.31 32.53
C ILE A 85 -1.38 39.31 31.96
N GLY A 86 -1.24 39.31 30.62
CA GLY A 86 -0.27 40.13 29.88
C GLY A 86 -0.67 41.58 29.72
N THR A 87 0.30 42.40 29.35
CA THR A 87 0.12 43.86 29.08
C THR A 87 -0.41 44.16 27.69
N ASN A 88 -0.40 43.19 26.76
CA ASN A 88 -0.83 43.37 25.39
C ASN A 88 -2.35 43.17 25.24
N THR A 89 -3.12 44.27 25.23
CA THR A 89 -4.57 44.26 25.07
C THR A 89 -5.02 43.71 23.69
N TYR A 90 -4.14 43.79 22.67
CA TYR A 90 -4.46 43.31 21.32
C TYR A 90 -4.30 41.77 21.17
N LEU A 91 -3.74 41.07 22.17
CA LEU A 91 -3.57 39.62 22.10
C LEU A 91 -4.91 38.87 21.99
N ILE A 92 -5.95 39.33 22.73
CA ILE A 92 -7.27 38.70 22.72
C ILE A 92 -7.91 38.72 21.31
N PRO A 93 -8.03 39.87 20.62
CA PRO A 93 -8.57 39.90 19.26
C PRO A 93 -7.71 39.14 18.25
N ILE A 94 -6.37 39.08 18.41
CA ILE A 94 -5.47 38.26 17.57
C ILE A 94 -5.76 36.78 17.75
N VAL A 95 -5.95 36.32 18.98
CA VAL A 95 -6.32 34.91 19.26
C VAL A 95 -7.69 34.59 18.70
N ILE A 96 -8.70 35.47 18.85
CA ILE A 96 -10.03 35.26 18.29
C ILE A 96 -9.95 35.11 16.74
N GLY A 97 -9.23 36.02 16.09
CA GLY A 97 -8.99 35.95 14.64
C GLY A 97 -8.31 34.64 14.21
N SER A 98 -7.32 34.19 14.98
CA SER A 98 -6.62 32.93 14.76
C SER A 98 -7.54 31.71 14.95
N VAL A 99 -8.42 31.72 15.95
CA VAL A 99 -9.43 30.67 16.15
C VAL A 99 -10.40 30.59 14.98
N VAL A 100 -10.91 31.76 14.51
CA VAL A 100 -11.78 31.80 13.34
C VAL A 100 -11.09 31.25 12.10
N ALA A 101 -9.84 31.62 11.86
CA ALA A 101 -9.06 31.08 10.75
C ALA A 101 -8.84 29.56 10.87
N LEU A 102 -8.59 29.04 12.09
CA LEU A 102 -8.50 27.59 12.32
C LEU A 102 -9.83 26.85 12.10
N ILE A 103 -10.97 27.47 12.44
CA ILE A 103 -12.29 26.92 12.14
C ILE A 103 -12.46 26.77 10.62
N VAL A 104 -12.12 27.81 9.85
CA VAL A 104 -12.16 27.73 8.38
C VAL A 104 -11.22 26.65 7.85
N ALA A 105 -10.00 26.57 8.37
CA ALA A 105 -9.05 25.49 8.01
C ALA A 105 -9.60 24.10 8.34
N THR A 106 -10.27 23.95 9.48
CA THR A 106 -10.92 22.68 9.89
C THR A 106 -12.01 22.27 8.92
N ILE A 107 -12.86 23.21 8.51
CA ILE A 107 -13.94 22.98 7.53
C ILE A 107 -13.33 22.57 6.17
N LEU A 108 -12.29 23.25 5.70
CA LEU A 108 -11.61 22.92 4.46
C LEU A 108 -10.93 21.55 4.51
N ASN A 109 -10.33 21.19 5.65
CA ASN A 109 -9.75 19.88 5.86
C ASN A 109 -10.80 18.77 5.79
N ARG A 110 -11.98 19.00 6.40
CA ARG A 110 -13.12 18.07 6.34
C ARG A 110 -13.64 17.88 4.91
N ILE A 111 -13.72 18.95 4.11
CA ILE A 111 -14.12 18.88 2.69
C ILE A 111 -13.06 18.19 1.82
N GLY A 112 -11.86 17.94 2.37
CA GLY A 112 -10.76 17.31 1.63
C GLY A 112 -9.87 18.28 0.85
N ARG A 113 -10.03 19.60 1.03
CA ARG A 113 -9.15 20.64 0.46
C ARG A 113 -7.93 20.87 1.37
N ILE A 114 -7.13 19.82 1.59
CA ILE A 114 -6.06 19.79 2.60
C ILE A 114 -5.00 20.86 2.35
N SER A 115 -4.61 21.10 1.09
CA SER A 115 -3.59 22.11 0.76
C SER A 115 -4.06 23.53 1.09
N LEU A 116 -5.34 23.85 0.87
CA LEU A 116 -5.90 25.16 1.25
C LEU A 116 -6.03 25.29 2.77
N ALA A 117 -6.48 24.23 3.45
CA ALA A 117 -6.50 24.19 4.90
C ALA A 117 -5.11 24.45 5.48
N GLY A 118 -4.10 23.77 4.95
CA GLY A 118 -2.71 23.95 5.35
C GLY A 118 -2.17 25.36 5.10
N LEU A 119 -2.50 25.95 3.96
CA LEU A 119 -2.10 27.31 3.66
C LEU A 119 -2.67 28.31 4.69
N ILE A 120 -3.96 28.19 5.03
CA ILE A 120 -4.61 29.03 6.04
C ILE A 120 -3.94 28.83 7.41
N VAL A 121 -3.66 27.58 7.81
CA VAL A 121 -2.97 27.28 9.07
C VAL A 121 -1.59 27.96 9.09
N VAL A 122 -0.80 27.82 8.04
CA VAL A 122 0.54 28.43 7.98
C VAL A 122 0.47 29.93 8.05
N LEU A 123 -0.42 30.57 7.26
CA LEU A 123 -0.60 32.02 7.28
C LEU A 123 -1.07 32.52 8.65
N THR A 124 -1.98 31.80 9.30
CA THR A 124 -2.45 32.16 10.66
C THR A 124 -1.30 32.14 11.65
N PHE A 125 -0.47 31.09 11.61
CA PHE A 125 0.65 30.96 12.56
C PHE A 125 1.88 31.79 12.20
N ILE A 126 1.98 32.31 10.98
CA ILE A 126 2.90 33.42 10.65
C ILE A 126 2.35 34.74 11.21
N ALA A 127 1.06 35.02 10.96
CA ALA A 127 0.45 36.28 11.38
C ALA A 127 0.35 36.40 12.90
N PHE A 128 0.09 35.30 13.62
CA PHE A 128 -0.11 35.33 15.07
C PHE A 128 1.08 35.93 15.85
N PRO A 129 2.33 35.45 15.74
CA PRO A 129 3.47 36.05 16.43
C PRO A 129 3.83 37.42 15.86
N ILE A 130 3.70 37.63 14.55
CA ILE A 130 3.99 38.92 13.91
C ILE A 130 3.05 40.02 14.48
N LEU A 131 1.73 39.76 14.45
CA LEU A 131 0.77 40.71 14.97
C LEU A 131 0.97 40.96 16.46
N ASN A 132 1.30 39.94 17.23
CA ASN A 132 1.56 40.10 18.67
C ASN A 132 2.78 41.01 18.92
N VAL A 133 3.89 40.79 18.20
CA VAL A 133 5.11 41.58 18.30
C VAL A 133 4.83 43.06 17.88
N VAL A 134 4.14 43.25 16.76
CA VAL A 134 3.89 44.61 16.21
C VAL A 134 2.89 45.38 17.05
N SER A 135 1.88 44.72 17.66
CA SER A 135 0.82 45.37 18.45
C SER A 135 1.18 45.59 19.91
N THR A 136 2.40 45.23 20.36
CA THR A 136 2.79 45.40 21.77
C THR A 136 2.82 46.87 22.16
N PRO A 137 2.04 47.30 23.15
CA PRO A 137 2.01 48.70 23.60
C PRO A 137 3.36 49.10 24.20
N GLY A 138 3.82 50.30 23.88
CA GLY A 138 5.10 50.82 24.37
C GLY A 138 6.35 50.36 23.60
N GLY A 139 6.17 49.54 22.57
CA GLY A 139 7.25 49.04 21.73
C GLY A 139 7.85 47.71 22.20
N LEU A 140 8.91 47.26 21.55
CA LEU A 140 9.59 46.00 21.86
C LEU A 140 10.32 46.10 23.23
N GLY A 141 9.85 45.32 24.19
CA GLY A 141 10.50 45.10 25.49
C GLY A 141 11.21 43.77 25.57
N MET A 142 11.92 43.52 26.68
CA MET A 142 12.58 42.23 26.96
C MET A 142 11.57 41.08 26.97
N GLU A 143 10.35 41.33 27.42
CA GLU A 143 9.24 40.38 27.49
C GLU A 143 8.76 39.88 26.12
N VAL A 144 9.05 40.62 25.03
CA VAL A 144 8.65 40.31 23.68
C VAL A 144 9.66 39.35 23.00
N LEU A 145 10.90 39.33 23.43
CA LEU A 145 11.96 38.48 22.83
C LEU A 145 11.61 36.98 22.77
N PRO A 146 10.99 36.37 23.78
CA PRO A 146 10.56 34.96 23.72
C PRO A 146 9.51 34.71 22.63
N LEU A 147 8.71 35.69 22.21
CA LEU A 147 7.70 35.53 21.15
C LEU A 147 8.33 35.24 19.79
N PHE A 148 9.58 35.66 19.55
CA PHE A 148 10.31 35.29 18.35
C PHE A 148 10.56 33.77 18.26
N GLY A 149 10.60 33.05 19.43
CA GLY A 149 10.64 31.61 19.47
C GLY A 149 9.37 30.94 18.89
N LEU A 150 8.21 31.62 18.96
CA LEU A 150 6.96 31.12 18.38
C LEU A 150 6.99 31.09 16.84
N LEU A 151 7.92 31.82 16.20
CA LEU A 151 8.12 31.76 14.74
C LEU A 151 8.59 30.39 14.25
N VAL A 152 8.94 29.47 15.14
CA VAL A 152 9.18 28.06 14.81
C VAL A 152 7.89 27.32 14.44
N LEU A 153 6.74 27.72 15.01
CA LEU A 153 5.46 27.03 14.76
C LEU A 153 5.03 27.05 13.29
N PRO A 154 5.06 28.20 12.57
CA PRO A 154 4.76 28.20 11.14
C PRO A 154 5.70 27.33 10.32
N LEU A 155 6.95 27.12 10.72
CA LEU A 155 7.87 26.20 10.04
C LEU A 155 7.38 24.75 10.15
N LEU A 156 6.98 24.34 11.36
CA LEU A 156 6.43 22.99 11.60
C LEU A 156 5.09 22.80 10.89
N CYS A 157 4.24 23.84 10.84
CA CYS A 157 3.00 23.80 10.07
C CYS A 157 3.27 23.72 8.56
N ALA A 158 4.21 24.51 8.05
CA ALA A 158 4.54 24.52 6.62
C ALA A 158 5.01 23.13 6.13
N VAL A 159 5.91 22.49 6.87
CA VAL A 159 6.44 21.18 6.49
C VAL A 159 5.38 20.07 6.59
N SER A 160 4.37 20.25 7.41
CA SER A 160 3.30 19.27 7.64
C SER A 160 2.19 19.32 6.59
N PHE A 161 1.88 20.50 6.07
CA PHE A 161 0.74 20.73 5.17
C PHE A 161 1.15 21.05 3.74
N LEU A 162 2.27 21.73 3.56
CA LEU A 162 2.76 22.20 2.26
C LEU A 162 3.89 21.30 1.73
N PRO A 163 4.31 21.47 0.45
CA PRO A 163 5.51 20.82 -0.05
C PRO A 163 6.73 21.15 0.82
N PRO A 164 7.63 20.20 1.12
CA PRO A 164 8.70 20.36 2.11
C PRO A 164 9.58 21.60 1.90
N TRP A 165 9.80 22.02 0.66
CA TRP A 165 10.64 23.20 0.34
C TRP A 165 10.04 24.53 0.81
N TRP A 166 8.71 24.61 1.07
CA TRP A 166 8.07 25.79 1.60
C TRP A 166 8.60 26.21 2.97
N VAL A 167 9.15 25.27 3.74
CA VAL A 167 9.75 25.58 5.05
C VAL A 167 10.86 26.62 4.94
N PHE A 168 11.66 26.57 3.85
CA PHE A 168 12.74 27.55 3.65
C PHE A 168 12.23 28.95 3.30
N ILE A 169 11.10 29.02 2.57
CA ILE A 169 10.46 30.33 2.28
C ILE A 169 9.92 30.95 3.58
N VAL A 170 9.25 30.14 4.41
CA VAL A 170 8.75 30.60 5.70
C VAL A 170 9.91 30.99 6.63
N ALA A 171 10.98 30.19 6.67
CA ALA A 171 12.16 30.49 7.47
C ALA A 171 12.81 31.82 7.03
N LEU A 172 12.97 32.03 5.72
CA LEU A 172 13.50 33.27 5.20
C LEU A 172 12.62 34.46 5.57
N GLY A 173 11.30 34.35 5.42
CA GLY A 173 10.35 35.40 5.85
C GLY A 173 10.45 35.72 7.33
N ASN A 174 10.55 34.70 8.18
CA ASN A 174 10.71 34.85 9.61
C ASN A 174 12.05 35.52 9.99
N CYS A 175 13.15 35.15 9.32
CA CYS A 175 14.46 35.77 9.52
C CYS A 175 14.44 37.25 9.12
N ILE A 176 13.82 37.60 7.99
CA ILE A 176 13.65 38.98 7.53
C ILE A 176 12.79 39.76 8.53
N PHE A 177 11.68 39.18 8.98
CA PHE A 177 10.82 39.81 9.99
C PHE A 177 11.56 40.02 11.30
N THR A 178 12.30 39.04 11.79
CA THR A 178 13.12 39.14 13.01
C THR A 178 14.14 40.28 12.90
N TRP A 179 14.87 40.32 11.79
CA TRP A 179 15.84 41.37 11.52
C TRP A 179 15.16 42.74 11.47
N TYR A 180 14.08 42.89 10.66
CA TYR A 180 13.34 44.13 10.52
C TYR A 180 12.78 44.63 11.85
N SER A 181 12.17 43.73 12.65
CA SER A 181 11.54 44.11 13.92
C SER A 181 12.61 44.61 14.93
N LEU A 182 13.74 43.91 15.04
CA LEU A 182 14.80 44.30 15.99
C LEU A 182 15.57 45.54 15.53
N THR A 183 15.52 45.96 14.26
CA THR A 183 16.22 47.13 13.76
C THR A 183 15.32 48.38 13.64
N ASN A 184 14.04 48.19 13.26
CA ASN A 184 13.19 49.34 12.85
C ASN A 184 12.01 49.62 13.75
N LEU A 185 11.53 48.67 14.57
CA LEU A 185 10.39 48.92 15.45
C LEU A 185 10.81 49.75 16.68
N LEU A 186 9.85 50.45 17.26
CA LEU A 186 10.01 51.18 18.55
C LEU A 186 10.47 50.17 19.63
N ARG A 187 11.46 50.58 20.41
CA ARG A 187 12.10 49.75 21.46
C ARG A 187 12.01 50.46 22.80
N THR A 188 11.84 49.70 23.87
CA THR A 188 12.01 50.23 25.24
C THR A 188 13.45 50.67 25.45
N ALA A 189 13.70 51.59 26.37
CA ALA A 189 15.03 52.07 26.70
C ALA A 189 15.98 50.94 27.13
N GLU A 190 15.42 49.96 27.85
CA GLU A 190 16.20 48.78 28.35
C GLU A 190 16.63 47.90 27.19
N LEU A 191 15.72 47.53 26.30
CA LEU A 191 16.05 46.68 25.14
C LEU A 191 17.01 47.40 24.18
N LYS A 192 16.84 48.71 24.00
CA LYS A 192 17.76 49.51 23.18
C LYS A 192 19.17 49.47 23.72
N ALA A 193 19.36 49.69 25.04
CA ALA A 193 20.68 49.61 25.68
C ALA A 193 21.38 48.25 25.48
N ILE A 194 20.64 47.16 25.55
CA ILE A 194 21.17 45.82 25.33
C ILE A 194 21.51 45.58 23.85
N LEU A 195 20.63 45.98 22.93
CA LEU A 195 20.88 45.83 21.48
C LEU A 195 22.05 46.69 20.99
N ASP A 196 22.25 47.88 21.56
CA ASP A 196 23.36 48.76 21.20
C ASP A 196 24.72 48.11 21.56
N ILE A 197 24.76 47.28 22.62
CA ILE A 197 25.98 46.59 23.10
C ILE A 197 26.11 45.19 22.48
N ALA A 198 25.02 44.42 22.41
CA ALA A 198 25.05 42.99 22.16
C ALA A 198 24.02 42.57 21.04
N PHE A 199 23.85 43.38 20.01
CA PHE A 199 22.88 43.10 18.92
C PHE A 199 23.07 41.70 18.32
N ALA A 200 24.30 41.35 17.98
CA ALA A 200 24.60 40.03 17.38
C ALA A 200 24.29 38.89 18.37
N GLY A 201 24.52 39.10 19.68
CA GLY A 201 24.24 38.11 20.73
C GLY A 201 22.75 37.81 20.90
N VAL A 202 21.86 38.77 20.59
CA VAL A 202 20.40 38.60 20.69
C VAL A 202 19.83 38.03 19.38
N ILE A 203 20.21 38.54 18.23
CA ILE A 203 19.61 38.18 16.94
C ILE A 203 20.09 36.81 16.42
N THR A 204 21.38 36.51 16.63
CA THR A 204 21.98 35.26 16.10
C THR A 204 21.30 34.00 16.61
N PRO A 205 21.02 33.82 17.92
CA PRO A 205 20.32 32.62 18.41
C PRO A 205 18.92 32.48 17.84
N ILE A 206 18.19 33.60 17.66
CA ILE A 206 16.83 33.59 17.13
C ILE A 206 16.82 33.14 15.67
N ILE A 207 17.70 33.68 14.84
CA ILE A 207 17.85 33.30 13.43
C ILE A 207 18.38 31.86 13.32
N LEU A 208 19.39 31.53 14.10
CA LEU A 208 20.01 30.20 14.05
C LEU A 208 19.00 29.09 14.37
N ILE A 209 18.16 29.27 15.41
CA ILE A 209 17.11 28.31 15.76
C ILE A 209 16.14 28.09 14.60
N GLN A 210 15.72 29.15 13.90
CA GLN A 210 14.80 29.05 12.78
C GLN A 210 15.42 28.29 11.60
N VAL A 211 16.69 28.57 11.28
CA VAL A 211 17.42 27.89 10.22
C VAL A 211 17.63 26.41 10.55
N ILE A 212 18.06 26.11 11.78
CA ILE A 212 18.26 24.72 12.23
C ILE A 212 16.95 23.95 12.20
N VAL A 213 15.87 24.52 12.74
CA VAL A 213 14.55 23.87 12.72
C VAL A 213 14.06 23.64 11.31
N ALA A 214 14.26 24.60 10.39
CA ALA A 214 13.89 24.43 8.99
C ALA A 214 14.63 23.27 8.34
N ILE A 215 15.95 23.14 8.57
CA ILE A 215 16.77 22.06 8.03
C ILE A 215 16.34 20.70 8.62
N ILE A 216 16.16 20.62 9.94
CA ILE A 216 15.76 19.39 10.62
C ILE A 216 14.37 18.96 10.15
N ALA A 217 13.39 19.87 10.11
CA ALA A 217 12.04 19.58 9.69
C ALA A 217 11.98 19.13 8.22
N PHE A 218 12.73 19.79 7.34
CA PHE A 218 12.86 19.37 5.93
C PHE A 218 13.43 17.96 5.80
N THR A 219 14.55 17.69 6.48
CA THR A 219 15.22 16.38 6.41
C THR A 219 14.34 15.26 6.97
N TRP A 220 13.66 15.53 8.08
CA TRP A 220 12.77 14.56 8.69
C TRP A 220 11.59 14.21 7.77
N VAL A 221 10.92 15.20 7.20
CA VAL A 221 9.79 14.94 6.31
C VAL A 221 10.22 14.25 5.02
N GLN A 222 11.37 14.62 4.47
CA GLN A 222 11.95 13.89 3.35
C GLN A 222 12.21 12.42 3.70
N GLY A 223 12.82 12.17 4.84
CA GLY A 223 13.12 10.81 5.32
C GLY A 223 11.85 9.98 5.53
N THR A 224 10.84 10.55 6.21
CA THR A 224 9.56 9.85 6.46
C THR A 224 8.78 9.59 5.17
N THR A 225 8.79 10.52 4.23
CA THR A 225 8.15 10.35 2.92
C THR A 225 8.81 9.23 2.13
N GLN A 226 10.14 9.20 2.08
CA GLN A 226 10.89 8.12 1.42
C GLN A 226 10.66 6.77 2.08
N ALA A 227 10.65 6.71 3.41
CA ALA A 227 10.36 5.49 4.15
C ALA A 227 8.95 4.96 3.83
N SER A 228 7.95 5.84 3.78
CA SER A 228 6.58 5.48 3.41
C SER A 228 6.47 4.96 1.97
N ILE A 229 7.15 5.58 1.01
CA ILE A 229 7.19 5.11 -0.37
C ILE A 229 7.84 3.73 -0.46
N ARG A 230 8.97 3.52 0.23
CA ARG A 230 9.65 2.21 0.26
C ARG A 230 8.76 1.13 0.88
N ALA A 231 8.07 1.43 1.97
CA ALA A 231 7.14 0.49 2.61
C ALA A 231 5.98 0.11 1.68
N ASN A 232 5.39 1.07 0.99
CA ASN A 232 4.30 0.82 0.03
C ASN A 232 4.78 -0.02 -1.16
N ASN A 233 5.97 0.28 -1.72
CA ASN A 233 6.54 -0.49 -2.82
C ASN A 233 6.86 -1.93 -2.38
N ALA A 234 7.37 -2.12 -1.15
CA ALA A 234 7.63 -3.45 -0.61
C ALA A 234 6.33 -4.26 -0.43
N GLU A 235 5.25 -3.63 0.01
CA GLU A 235 3.93 -4.28 0.12
C GLU A 235 3.38 -4.67 -1.27
N GLU A 236 3.52 -3.79 -2.27
CA GLU A 236 3.10 -4.07 -3.64
C GLU A 236 3.89 -5.23 -4.25
N ILE A 237 5.22 -5.24 -4.06
CA ILE A 237 6.08 -6.34 -4.51
C ILE A 237 5.66 -7.66 -3.84
N ALA A 238 5.43 -7.65 -2.53
CA ALA A 238 5.00 -8.85 -1.82
C ALA A 238 3.65 -9.40 -2.31
N ARG A 239 2.70 -8.51 -2.67
CA ARG A 239 1.42 -8.90 -3.28
C ARG A 239 1.63 -9.54 -4.65
N LEU A 240 2.44 -8.91 -5.51
CA LEU A 240 2.75 -9.44 -6.84
C LEU A 240 3.46 -10.79 -6.76
N GLU A 241 4.41 -10.97 -5.85
CA GLU A 241 5.09 -12.25 -5.61
C GLU A 241 4.09 -13.33 -5.16
N HIS A 242 3.15 -12.98 -4.28
CA HIS A 242 2.10 -13.91 -3.84
C HIS A 242 1.20 -14.34 -5.01
N ASP A 243 0.74 -13.38 -5.83
CA ASP A 243 -0.12 -13.64 -6.98
C ASP A 243 0.60 -14.49 -8.04
N LEU A 244 1.87 -14.18 -8.32
CA LEU A 244 2.71 -15.01 -9.20
C LEU A 244 2.91 -16.40 -8.65
N GLY A 245 3.14 -16.53 -7.35
CA GLY A 245 3.24 -17.83 -6.68
C GLY A 245 1.96 -18.66 -6.79
N GLN A 246 0.79 -18.03 -6.66
CA GLN A 246 -0.50 -18.70 -6.87
C GLN A 246 -0.69 -19.13 -8.33
N GLN A 247 -0.39 -18.26 -9.29
CA GLN A 247 -0.47 -18.60 -10.72
C GLN A 247 0.47 -19.73 -11.09
N ALA A 248 1.69 -19.72 -10.56
CA ALA A 248 2.66 -20.80 -10.78
C ALA A 248 2.15 -22.15 -10.22
N LYS A 249 1.53 -22.16 -9.03
CA LYS A 249 0.92 -23.38 -8.46
C LYS A 249 -0.22 -23.90 -9.33
N VAL A 250 -1.14 -23.02 -9.78
CA VAL A 250 -2.24 -23.41 -10.66
C VAL A 250 -1.72 -23.96 -11.98
N SER A 251 -0.73 -23.30 -12.59
CA SER A 251 -0.10 -23.77 -13.83
C SER A 251 0.60 -25.12 -13.66
N ALA A 252 1.29 -25.33 -12.54
CA ALA A 252 1.94 -26.60 -12.23
C ALA A 252 0.91 -27.73 -12.04
N GLN A 253 -0.20 -27.46 -11.35
CA GLN A 253 -1.29 -28.43 -11.20
C GLN A 253 -1.93 -28.79 -12.54
N GLN A 254 -2.21 -27.79 -13.38
CA GLN A 254 -2.75 -28.02 -14.72
C GLN A 254 -1.80 -28.85 -15.58
N LYS A 255 -0.50 -28.55 -15.53
CA LYS A 255 0.52 -29.32 -16.23
C LYS A 255 0.55 -30.78 -15.76
N GLN A 256 0.53 -31.00 -14.45
CA GLN A 256 0.52 -32.36 -13.87
C GLN A 256 -0.74 -33.12 -14.25
N GLN A 257 -1.91 -32.49 -14.25
CA GLN A 257 -3.16 -33.08 -14.72
C GLN A 257 -3.09 -33.45 -16.20
N LEU A 258 -2.52 -32.57 -17.02
CA LEU A 258 -2.33 -32.83 -18.45
C LEU A 258 -1.38 -34.04 -18.67
N GLU A 259 -0.23 -34.04 -18.01
CA GLU A 259 0.74 -35.14 -18.10
C GLU A 259 0.11 -36.48 -17.68
N SER A 260 -0.60 -36.51 -16.55
CA SER A 260 -1.27 -37.74 -16.08
C SER A 260 -2.35 -38.21 -17.05
N SER A 261 -3.05 -37.29 -17.71
CA SER A 261 -4.08 -37.64 -18.70
C SER A 261 -3.49 -38.16 -19.99
N VAL A 262 -2.40 -37.58 -20.45
CA VAL A 262 -1.63 -38.10 -21.61
C VAL A 262 -1.10 -39.48 -21.31
N GLN A 263 -0.55 -39.67 -20.11
CA GLN A 263 -0.04 -40.98 -19.69
C GLN A 263 -1.11 -42.08 -19.72
N ARG A 264 -2.33 -41.80 -19.26
CA ARG A 264 -3.48 -42.73 -19.34
C ARG A 264 -3.89 -43.04 -20.76
N ILE A 265 -3.84 -42.08 -21.68
CA ILE A 265 -4.11 -42.31 -23.09
C ILE A 265 -3.05 -43.24 -23.69
N VAL A 266 -1.76 -42.97 -23.42
CA VAL A 266 -0.63 -43.78 -23.89
C VAL A 266 -0.70 -45.21 -23.34
N GLU A 267 -0.99 -45.38 -22.06
CA GLU A 267 -1.15 -46.68 -21.44
C GLU A 267 -2.31 -47.48 -22.04
N THR A 268 -3.45 -46.86 -22.27
CA THR A 268 -4.58 -47.48 -22.97
C THR A 268 -4.18 -47.90 -24.39
N HIS A 269 -3.45 -47.06 -25.10
CA HIS A 269 -2.98 -47.36 -26.45
C HIS A 269 -2.01 -48.57 -26.47
N MET A 270 -1.09 -48.64 -25.50
CA MET A 270 -0.20 -49.80 -25.36
C MET A 270 -0.96 -51.08 -25.05
N ARG A 271 -1.99 -51.04 -24.20
CA ARG A 271 -2.86 -52.21 -23.94
C ARG A 271 -3.54 -52.70 -25.20
N VAL A 272 -4.10 -51.77 -26.00
CA VAL A 272 -4.74 -52.10 -27.28
C VAL A 272 -3.72 -52.69 -28.26
N ALA A 273 -2.53 -52.14 -28.36
CA ALA A 273 -1.44 -52.67 -29.21
C ALA A 273 -1.03 -54.09 -28.82
N ASN A 274 -1.09 -54.42 -27.52
CA ASN A 274 -0.83 -55.77 -26.99
C ASN A 274 -2.02 -56.71 -27.12
N GLY A 275 -3.10 -56.31 -27.79
CA GLY A 275 -4.24 -57.16 -28.10
C GLY A 275 -5.46 -57.00 -27.17
N ASP A 276 -5.41 -56.14 -26.16
CA ASP A 276 -6.57 -55.84 -25.29
C ASP A 276 -7.46 -54.77 -25.94
N TYR A 277 -8.30 -55.17 -26.86
CA TYR A 277 -9.24 -54.27 -27.58
C TYR A 277 -10.42 -53.81 -26.69
N SER A 278 -10.53 -54.37 -25.47
CA SER A 278 -11.56 -53.96 -24.50
C SER A 278 -11.11 -52.73 -23.69
N ALA A 279 -9.84 -52.36 -23.70
CA ALA A 279 -9.33 -51.20 -22.99
C ALA A 279 -9.99 -49.90 -23.42
N ARG A 280 -10.26 -49.04 -22.45
CA ARG A 280 -10.87 -47.73 -22.68
C ARG A 280 -10.07 -46.69 -21.90
N VAL A 281 -10.04 -45.47 -22.42
CA VAL A 281 -9.40 -44.33 -21.76
C VAL A 281 -10.30 -43.83 -20.64
N PRO A 282 -9.87 -43.90 -19.36
CA PRO A 282 -10.68 -43.50 -18.20
C PRO A 282 -10.54 -42.02 -17.93
N LEU A 283 -11.04 -41.17 -18.81
CA LEU A 283 -11.08 -39.72 -18.60
C LEU A 283 -12.52 -39.29 -18.33
N THR A 284 -12.67 -38.36 -17.34
CA THR A 284 -13.94 -37.75 -16.94
C THR A 284 -14.10 -36.38 -17.61
N GLU A 285 -15.33 -35.86 -17.62
CA GLU A 285 -15.66 -34.55 -18.22
C GLU A 285 -14.89 -33.38 -17.61
N GLU A 286 -14.43 -33.51 -16.38
CA GLU A 286 -13.59 -32.52 -15.68
C GLU A 286 -12.16 -32.43 -16.24
N ASN A 287 -11.77 -33.37 -17.11
CA ASN A 287 -10.42 -33.40 -17.66
C ASN A 287 -10.34 -32.67 -18.99
N VAL A 288 -9.29 -31.83 -19.18
CA VAL A 288 -9.07 -31.05 -20.40
C VAL A 288 -9.05 -31.93 -21.67
N LEU A 289 -8.57 -33.19 -21.56
CA LEU A 289 -8.48 -34.12 -22.66
C LEU A 289 -9.72 -35.02 -22.83
N TRP A 290 -10.78 -34.80 -22.06
CA TRP A 290 -11.98 -35.61 -22.14
C TRP A 290 -12.61 -35.59 -23.57
N GLN A 291 -12.53 -34.45 -24.27
CA GLN A 291 -13.00 -34.34 -25.65
C GLN A 291 -12.32 -35.30 -26.63
N ILE A 292 -11.10 -35.74 -26.30
CA ILE A 292 -10.32 -36.71 -27.09
C ILE A 292 -10.70 -38.13 -26.69
N SER A 293 -11.04 -38.35 -25.41
CA SER A 293 -11.32 -39.72 -24.89
C SER A 293 -12.59 -40.33 -25.50
N GLY A 294 -13.61 -39.55 -25.74
CA GLY A 294 -14.89 -39.98 -26.35
C GLY A 294 -14.68 -40.54 -27.77
N PRO A 295 -14.14 -39.73 -28.73
CA PRO A 295 -13.81 -40.20 -30.07
C PRO A 295 -12.86 -41.38 -30.07
N LEU A 296 -11.84 -41.38 -29.20
CA LEU A 296 -10.88 -42.46 -29.07
C LEU A 296 -11.55 -43.78 -28.60
N ASN A 297 -12.37 -43.73 -27.57
CA ASN A 297 -13.14 -44.86 -27.08
C ASN A 297 -14.16 -45.40 -28.15
N ASN A 298 -14.77 -44.53 -28.94
CA ASN A 298 -15.60 -44.96 -30.06
C ASN A 298 -14.81 -45.68 -31.16
N LEU A 299 -13.61 -45.19 -31.47
CA LEU A 299 -12.72 -45.84 -32.43
C LEU A 299 -12.28 -47.21 -31.96
N LEU A 300 -11.93 -47.32 -30.67
CA LEU A 300 -11.56 -48.60 -30.04
C LEU A 300 -12.73 -49.60 -30.05
N ALA A 301 -13.95 -49.15 -29.79
CA ALA A 301 -15.16 -49.96 -29.84
C ALA A 301 -15.41 -50.52 -31.27
N ARG A 302 -15.27 -49.68 -32.31
CA ARG A 302 -15.39 -50.10 -33.73
C ARG A 302 -14.31 -51.14 -34.09
N THR A 303 -13.08 -50.92 -33.68
CA THR A 303 -11.98 -51.84 -33.92
C THR A 303 -12.22 -53.20 -33.24
N GLN A 304 -12.77 -53.20 -32.05
CA GLN A 304 -13.14 -54.44 -31.33
C GLN A 304 -14.24 -55.20 -32.09
N ASN A 305 -15.30 -54.52 -32.56
CA ASN A 305 -16.40 -55.12 -33.33
C ASN A 305 -15.90 -55.75 -34.67
N TRP A 306 -15.10 -55.01 -35.42
CA TRP A 306 -14.52 -55.54 -36.66
C TRP A 306 -13.71 -56.80 -36.44
N ARG A 307 -12.97 -56.86 -35.35
CA ARG A 307 -12.17 -58.06 -35.04
C ARG A 307 -13.05 -59.24 -34.63
N GLN A 308 -14.13 -59.01 -33.93
CA GLN A 308 -15.11 -60.05 -33.63
C GLN A 308 -15.79 -60.57 -34.91
N GLU A 309 -16.20 -59.67 -35.79
CA GLU A 309 -16.75 -60.06 -37.08
C GLU A 309 -15.76 -60.85 -37.94
N ALA A 310 -14.50 -60.41 -37.99
CA ALA A 310 -13.43 -61.13 -38.69
C ALA A 310 -13.20 -62.52 -38.15
N SER A 311 -13.23 -62.67 -36.81
CA SER A 311 -13.07 -64.01 -36.14
C SER A 311 -14.26 -64.92 -36.42
N GLN A 312 -15.49 -64.38 -36.42
CA GLN A 312 -16.72 -65.12 -36.78
C GLN A 312 -16.68 -65.61 -38.23
N LEU A 313 -16.24 -64.74 -39.16
CA LEU A 313 -16.06 -65.11 -40.56
C LEU A 313 -14.99 -66.16 -40.76
N GLN A 314 -13.88 -66.07 -40.01
CA GLN A 314 -12.86 -67.15 -40.05
C GLN A 314 -13.39 -68.49 -39.54
N HIS A 315 -14.16 -68.51 -38.45
CA HIS A 315 -14.80 -69.72 -37.94
C HIS A 315 -15.82 -70.30 -38.96
N ALA A 316 -16.65 -69.42 -39.52
CA ALA A 316 -17.62 -69.87 -40.55
C ALA A 316 -16.92 -70.45 -41.79
N LEU A 317 -15.80 -69.81 -42.25
CA LEU A 317 -15.00 -70.36 -43.35
C LEU A 317 -14.37 -71.70 -43.01
N GLN A 318 -13.86 -71.88 -41.80
CA GLN A 318 -13.31 -73.16 -41.37
C GLN A 318 -14.38 -74.27 -41.30
N GLN A 319 -15.60 -73.92 -40.80
CA GLN A 319 -16.72 -74.84 -40.80
C GLN A 319 -17.13 -75.27 -42.24
N ALA A 320 -17.29 -74.29 -43.13
CA ALA A 320 -17.65 -74.52 -44.53
C ALA A 320 -16.59 -75.34 -45.25
N HIS A 321 -15.28 -75.11 -44.95
CA HIS A 321 -14.19 -75.96 -45.50
C HIS A 321 -14.27 -77.40 -44.95
N GLY A 322 -14.53 -77.58 -43.65
CA GLY A 322 -14.69 -78.85 -43.02
C GLY A 322 -15.88 -79.65 -43.55
N GLU A 323 -17.02 -78.98 -43.82
CA GLU A 323 -18.17 -79.60 -44.44
C GLU A 323 -17.91 -79.96 -45.90
N ASN A 324 -17.22 -79.14 -46.66
CA ASN A 324 -16.85 -79.37 -48.05
C ASN A 324 -15.89 -80.58 -48.16
N GLU A 325 -14.96 -80.69 -47.24
CA GLU A 325 -14.10 -81.88 -47.16
C GLU A 325 -14.85 -83.20 -46.78
N ARG A 326 -15.85 -83.08 -45.86
CA ARG A 326 -16.73 -84.18 -45.49
C ARG A 326 -17.57 -84.65 -46.68
N LEU A 327 -18.14 -83.77 -47.45
CA LEU A 327 -18.91 -83.99 -48.67
C LEU A 327 -18.02 -84.63 -49.75
N ARG A 328 -16.79 -84.12 -49.98
CA ARG A 328 -15.81 -84.73 -50.89
C ARG A 328 -15.41 -86.15 -50.51
N ARG A 329 -15.24 -86.42 -49.25
CA ARG A 329 -14.94 -87.81 -48.72
C ARG A 329 -16.17 -88.70 -48.86
N ALA A 330 -17.38 -88.24 -48.72
CA ALA A 330 -18.60 -88.99 -48.91
C ALA A 330 -18.81 -89.35 -50.38
N LEU A 331 -18.61 -88.39 -51.30
CA LEU A 331 -18.68 -88.62 -52.74
C LEU A 331 -17.57 -89.53 -53.29
N GLY A 332 -16.36 -89.50 -52.71
CA GLY A 332 -15.25 -90.35 -53.13
C GLY A 332 -15.34 -91.78 -52.62
N LYS A 333 -16.28 -92.11 -51.69
CA LYS A 333 -16.54 -93.50 -51.24
C LYS A 333 -17.68 -94.18 -51.96
N GLY A 334 -18.30 -93.52 -52.89
CA GLY A 334 -19.47 -94.01 -53.68
C GLY A 334 -19.13 -94.48 -55.14
N MET A 335 -17.84 -94.49 -55.48
CA MET A 335 -17.32 -95.15 -56.71
C MET A 335 -16.46 -96.30 -56.22
#